data_650269d7aa2c69900ac8ba03c8093673
#
_entry.id   650269d7aa2c69900ac8ba03c8093673
#
_cell.length_a   1.000
_cell.length_b   1.000
_cell.length_c   1.000
_cell.angle_alpha   90.00
_cell.angle_beta   90.00
_cell.angle_gamma   90.00
#
_symmetry.space_group_name_H-M   'P 1'
#
loop_
_entity.id
_entity.type
_entity.pdbx_description
1 polymer ?
#
loop_
_entity_poly.entity_id
_entity_poly.type
_entity_poly.pdbx_seq_one_letter_code
_entity_poly.pdbx_strand_id
1 'polypeptide(L)'
;LYKEKYVMGKCTFKGGCHPYDGKEFSKDKPIKELFPAVGEMVFPLSQHIGAPAKPVVAKGDYVLAGQLIAEAGGFVSANIHSSVSGTVKAIEPRTLATGGKCNSIIIENDGEFKEVEYTPMKFEDLTKDVILERIKAAGVVGMGGAGFPTNVKLSPKNPEAIDYIIVNGAECEPYLTSDYRRLLEESDKVVMGLKIALKIFDHAKGIIGIEDNKPEAIRIMQEATASEPDIEVKPLKTKYPQGGERSLIYATTGRAINSSMLPADAGCIVHNVDTIFSIYLSAVSYTHLTLPTN
;
A
#
# COMPACT_ATOMS: atom_id res chain seq x y z
N LEU A 1 22.00 33.19 6.49
CA LEU A 1 22.17 32.67 7.87
C LEU A 1 21.00 31.72 8.17
N TYR A 2 21.00 30.51 7.59
CA TYR A 2 20.15 29.40 8.01
C TYR A 2 20.73 28.89 9.32
N LYS A 3 20.05 29.12 10.42
CA LYS A 3 20.33 28.50 11.70
C LYS A 3 20.01 27.00 11.56
N GLU A 4 21.05 26.19 11.65
CA GLU A 4 20.94 24.76 12.00
C GLU A 4 20.14 24.62 13.31
N LYS A 5 18.86 24.33 13.18
CA LYS A 5 18.03 23.87 14.29
C LYS A 5 17.47 22.50 13.89
N TYR A 6 17.72 21.56 14.77
CA TYR A 6 17.32 20.16 14.83
C TYR A 6 18.38 19.16 14.38
N VAL A 7 19.42 19.01 15.17
CA VAL A 7 19.97 17.69 15.44
C VAL A 7 18.99 17.00 16.41
N MET A 8 17.81 16.65 15.93
CA MET A 8 17.03 15.60 16.59
C MET A 8 17.77 14.31 16.36
N GLY A 9 18.10 13.57 17.42
CA GLY A 9 18.69 12.24 17.30
C GLY A 9 17.83 11.41 16.34
N LYS A 10 18.48 10.76 15.33
CA LYS A 10 17.76 9.96 14.33
C LYS A 10 16.89 8.92 15.02
N CYS A 11 15.61 8.85 14.65
CA CYS A 11 14.66 7.88 15.17
C CYS A 11 15.13 6.46 14.83
N THR A 12 15.18 5.58 15.85
CA THR A 12 15.69 4.21 15.68
C THR A 12 15.27 3.30 16.82
N PHE A 13 15.54 2.01 16.70
CA PHE A 13 15.37 0.99 17.74
C PHE A 13 16.70 0.38 18.16
N LYS A 14 16.76 -0.36 19.27
CA LYS A 14 17.97 -1.06 19.73
C LYS A 14 18.17 -2.38 18.96
N GLY A 15 19.38 -2.63 18.45
CA GLY A 15 19.71 -3.82 17.66
C GLY A 15 19.60 -3.56 16.15
N GLY A 16 19.34 -4.62 15.39
CA GLY A 16 19.37 -4.60 13.92
C GLY A 16 20.77 -4.82 13.34
N CYS A 17 20.86 -4.90 12.02
CA CYS A 17 22.12 -5.09 11.28
C CYS A 17 22.19 -4.12 10.09
N HIS A 18 23.33 -4.08 9.41
CA HIS A 18 23.59 -3.23 8.26
C HIS A 18 24.00 -4.11 7.07
N PRO A 19 23.03 -4.73 6.35
CA PRO A 19 23.34 -5.48 5.14
C PRO A 19 23.82 -4.55 4.02
N TYR A 20 24.46 -5.11 3.01
CA TYR A 20 24.66 -4.41 1.74
C TYR A 20 23.29 -4.11 1.12
N ASP A 21 23.02 -2.86 0.79
CA ASP A 21 21.67 -2.45 0.40
C ASP A 21 21.37 -2.62 -1.10
N GLY A 22 22.38 -2.61 -1.98
CA GLY A 22 22.25 -2.86 -3.43
C GLY A 22 21.31 -1.90 -4.17
N LYS A 23 20.96 -0.75 -3.57
CA LYS A 23 19.97 0.18 -4.13
C LYS A 23 20.50 0.97 -5.33
N GLU A 24 21.81 1.05 -5.51
CA GLU A 24 22.45 1.70 -6.65
C GLU A 24 22.06 1.10 -8.01
N PHE A 25 21.56 -0.13 -8.04
CA PHE A 25 21.14 -0.76 -9.30
C PHE A 25 19.83 -0.21 -9.87
N SER A 26 18.97 0.37 -9.03
CA SER A 26 17.61 0.76 -9.42
C SER A 26 17.13 2.12 -8.91
N LYS A 27 17.76 2.70 -7.88
CA LYS A 27 17.29 3.95 -7.22
C LYS A 27 17.13 5.13 -8.18
N ASP A 28 17.94 5.19 -9.26
CA ASP A 28 17.92 6.29 -10.24
C ASP A 28 17.03 5.96 -11.46
N LYS A 29 16.35 4.82 -11.46
CA LYS A 29 15.44 4.42 -12.54
C LYS A 29 14.02 4.86 -12.21
N PRO A 30 13.37 5.65 -13.09
CA PRO A 30 11.99 6.08 -12.84
C PRO A 30 11.02 4.90 -12.91
N ILE A 31 9.87 5.06 -12.26
CA ILE A 31 8.74 4.14 -12.39
C ILE A 31 8.30 4.13 -13.86
N LYS A 32 8.05 2.94 -14.41
CA LYS A 32 7.55 2.75 -15.76
C LYS A 32 6.25 1.99 -15.73
N GLU A 33 5.30 2.42 -16.54
CA GLU A 33 4.13 1.60 -16.85
C GLU A 33 4.54 0.48 -17.81
N LEU A 34 4.10 -0.73 -17.48
CA LEU A 34 4.31 -1.91 -18.29
C LEU A 34 2.95 -2.48 -18.68
N PHE A 35 2.67 -2.49 -19.97
CA PHE A 35 1.51 -3.18 -20.50
C PHE A 35 1.91 -4.63 -20.82
N PRO A 36 1.24 -5.63 -20.21
CA PRO A 36 1.57 -7.03 -20.47
C PRO A 36 1.31 -7.36 -21.94
N ALA A 37 2.16 -8.22 -22.50
CA ALA A 37 1.98 -8.71 -23.86
C ALA A 37 0.66 -9.49 -24.00
N VAL A 38 0.17 -9.65 -25.23
CA VAL A 38 -0.96 -10.55 -25.53
C VAL A 38 -0.62 -11.96 -25.06
N GLY A 39 -1.58 -12.63 -24.46
CA GLY A 39 -1.44 -13.99 -23.92
C GLY A 39 -2.20 -14.19 -22.61
N GLU A 40 -1.91 -15.27 -21.92
CA GLU A 40 -2.59 -15.60 -20.68
C GLU A 40 -2.15 -14.72 -19.52
N MET A 41 -3.13 -14.08 -18.86
CA MET A 41 -2.97 -13.41 -17.58
C MET A 41 -3.62 -14.26 -16.49
N VAL A 42 -2.88 -14.52 -15.42
CA VAL A 42 -3.30 -15.42 -14.33
C VAL A 42 -3.60 -14.60 -13.08
N PHE A 43 -4.84 -14.70 -12.59
CA PHE A 43 -5.30 -14.01 -11.38
C PHE A 43 -5.60 -15.03 -10.28
N PRO A 44 -4.65 -15.31 -9.37
CA PRO A 44 -4.89 -16.20 -8.25
C PRO A 44 -6.00 -15.67 -7.35
N LEU A 45 -6.88 -16.54 -6.87
CA LEU A 45 -7.94 -16.17 -5.93
C LEU A 45 -7.44 -15.94 -4.50
N SER A 46 -6.16 -16.27 -4.24
CA SER A 46 -5.47 -16.04 -2.97
C SER A 46 -4.27 -15.12 -3.17
N GLN A 47 -4.54 -13.82 -3.36
CA GLN A 47 -3.51 -12.77 -3.47
C GLN A 47 -3.28 -12.03 -2.15
N HIS A 48 -4.00 -12.42 -1.09
CA HIS A 48 -4.01 -11.76 0.22
C HIS A 48 -4.13 -12.81 1.33
N ILE A 49 -3.86 -12.43 2.57
CA ILE A 49 -4.09 -13.28 3.73
C ILE A 49 -5.60 -13.43 4.00
N GLY A 50 -5.98 -14.56 4.57
CA GLY A 50 -7.36 -14.87 4.95
C GLY A 50 -8.08 -15.76 3.94
N ALA A 51 -9.38 -15.58 3.78
CA ALA A 51 -10.19 -16.41 2.88
C ALA A 51 -9.92 -16.05 1.41
N PRO A 52 -9.71 -17.02 0.52
CA PRO A 52 -9.63 -16.76 -0.93
C PRO A 52 -10.86 -16.01 -1.44
N ALA A 53 -10.67 -15.17 -2.44
CA ALA A 53 -11.77 -14.53 -3.15
C ALA A 53 -12.61 -15.55 -3.93
N LYS A 54 -13.85 -15.21 -4.21
CA LYS A 54 -14.79 -16.05 -4.97
C LYS A 54 -15.00 -15.46 -6.36
N PRO A 55 -14.80 -16.25 -7.45
CA PRO A 55 -15.04 -15.77 -8.80
C PRO A 55 -16.49 -15.27 -8.97
N VAL A 56 -16.63 -14.14 -9.67
CA VAL A 56 -17.93 -13.60 -10.12
C VAL A 56 -18.06 -13.63 -11.64
N VAL A 57 -17.08 -14.23 -12.31
CA VAL A 57 -17.03 -14.45 -13.77
C VAL A 57 -16.93 -15.92 -14.07
N ALA A 58 -17.30 -16.31 -15.30
CA ALA A 58 -17.26 -17.68 -15.80
C ALA A 58 -16.40 -17.77 -17.08
N LYS A 59 -16.01 -19.00 -17.44
CA LYS A 59 -15.33 -19.27 -18.71
C LYS A 59 -16.17 -18.77 -19.90
N GLY A 60 -15.57 -17.98 -20.75
CA GLY A 60 -16.18 -17.37 -21.94
C GLY A 60 -16.64 -15.94 -21.73
N ASP A 61 -16.70 -15.42 -20.49
CA ASP A 61 -17.03 -14.03 -20.24
C ASP A 61 -15.95 -13.12 -20.78
N TYR A 62 -16.33 -12.02 -21.43
CA TYR A 62 -15.44 -10.92 -21.77
C TYR A 62 -15.39 -9.94 -20.60
N VAL A 63 -14.19 -9.54 -20.20
CA VAL A 63 -13.95 -8.63 -19.07
C VAL A 63 -13.16 -7.41 -19.52
N LEU A 64 -13.33 -6.30 -18.80
CA LEU A 64 -12.59 -5.06 -18.99
C LEU A 64 -11.47 -4.93 -17.96
N ALA A 65 -10.43 -4.16 -18.28
CA ALA A 65 -9.46 -3.75 -17.27
C ALA A 65 -10.18 -2.94 -16.17
N GLY A 66 -9.90 -3.25 -14.92
CA GLY A 66 -10.62 -2.69 -13.78
C GLY A 66 -11.91 -3.37 -13.39
N GLN A 67 -12.41 -4.31 -14.18
CA GLN A 67 -13.62 -5.04 -13.83
C GLN A 67 -13.39 -5.98 -12.66
N LEU A 68 -14.34 -6.01 -11.70
CA LEU A 68 -14.38 -7.00 -10.63
C LEU A 68 -14.52 -8.42 -11.23
N ILE A 69 -13.56 -9.28 -10.94
CA ILE A 69 -13.55 -10.69 -11.41
C ILE A 69 -13.69 -11.70 -10.28
N ALA A 70 -13.37 -11.28 -9.04
CA ALA A 70 -13.65 -12.08 -7.85
C ALA A 70 -13.96 -11.17 -6.66
N GLU A 71 -14.97 -11.55 -5.87
CA GLU A 71 -15.37 -10.84 -4.66
C GLU A 71 -14.72 -11.42 -3.41
N ALA A 72 -14.61 -10.62 -2.36
CA ALA A 72 -14.06 -11.04 -1.06
C ALA A 72 -14.82 -12.26 -0.50
N GLY A 73 -14.10 -13.35 -0.17
CA GLY A 73 -14.65 -14.61 0.31
C GLY A 73 -14.98 -14.64 1.80
N GLY A 74 -14.64 -13.62 2.57
CA GLY A 74 -14.85 -13.54 4.03
C GLY A 74 -14.49 -12.19 4.61
N PHE A 75 -14.49 -12.08 5.95
CA PHE A 75 -14.17 -10.83 6.64
C PHE A 75 -12.73 -10.35 6.36
N VAL A 76 -11.75 -11.27 6.46
CA VAL A 76 -10.38 -11.02 6.01
C VAL A 76 -10.26 -11.61 4.61
N SER A 77 -10.51 -10.80 3.62
CA SER A 77 -10.46 -11.10 2.19
C SER A 77 -10.56 -9.79 1.41
N ALA A 78 -10.21 -9.81 0.13
CA ALA A 78 -10.30 -8.62 -0.73
C ALA A 78 -10.83 -8.97 -2.11
N ASN A 79 -11.43 -8.01 -2.76
CA ASN A 79 -11.86 -8.07 -4.16
C ASN A 79 -10.64 -8.18 -5.08
N ILE A 80 -10.82 -8.84 -6.23
CA ILE A 80 -9.80 -8.96 -7.27
C ILE A 80 -10.39 -8.41 -8.58
N HIS A 81 -9.62 -7.54 -9.24
CA HIS A 81 -10.00 -6.90 -10.49
C HIS A 81 -9.08 -7.37 -11.62
N SER A 82 -9.58 -7.34 -12.85
CA SER A 82 -8.73 -7.62 -14.01
C SER A 82 -7.80 -6.45 -14.30
N SER A 83 -6.54 -6.72 -14.60
CA SER A 83 -5.57 -5.71 -15.08
C SER A 83 -5.57 -5.56 -16.61
N VAL A 84 -6.33 -6.38 -17.31
CA VAL A 84 -6.41 -6.40 -18.77
C VAL A 84 -7.86 -6.53 -19.23
N SER A 85 -8.14 -6.15 -20.48
CA SER A 85 -9.35 -6.58 -21.17
C SER A 85 -9.08 -7.92 -21.89
N GLY A 86 -10.13 -8.73 -22.03
CA GLY A 86 -10.02 -10.01 -22.69
C GLY A 86 -11.08 -11.03 -22.27
N THR A 87 -10.89 -12.28 -22.68
CA THR A 87 -11.87 -13.34 -22.43
C THR A 87 -11.39 -14.30 -21.35
N VAL A 88 -12.25 -14.64 -20.40
CA VAL A 88 -11.97 -15.64 -19.37
C VAL A 88 -11.84 -17.02 -20.04
N LYS A 89 -10.64 -17.55 -20.07
CA LYS A 89 -10.29 -18.83 -20.71
C LYS A 89 -10.61 -20.02 -19.84
N ALA A 90 -10.31 -19.90 -18.53
CA ALA A 90 -10.53 -20.97 -17.55
C ALA A 90 -10.51 -20.42 -16.12
N ILE A 91 -11.04 -21.22 -15.18
CA ILE A 91 -10.82 -21.07 -13.75
C ILE A 91 -10.29 -22.41 -13.25
N GLU A 92 -9.01 -22.47 -12.94
CA GLU A 92 -8.32 -23.72 -12.63
C GLU A 92 -7.12 -23.51 -11.70
N PRO A 93 -6.59 -24.57 -11.04
CA PRO A 93 -5.40 -24.43 -10.21
C PRO A 93 -4.15 -24.03 -11.01
N ARG A 94 -3.46 -22.99 -10.57
CA ARG A 94 -2.14 -22.57 -11.07
C ARG A 94 -1.12 -22.55 -9.93
N THR A 95 0.15 -22.74 -10.27
CA THR A 95 1.25 -22.72 -9.31
C THR A 95 1.57 -21.27 -8.95
N LEU A 96 1.63 -20.95 -7.65
CA LEU A 96 2.01 -19.67 -7.12
C LEU A 96 3.54 -19.53 -7.01
N ALA A 97 4.04 -18.32 -6.88
CA ALA A 97 5.46 -18.04 -6.61
C ALA A 97 5.97 -18.72 -5.31
N THR A 98 5.07 -19.01 -4.36
CA THR A 98 5.37 -19.74 -3.12
C THR A 98 5.50 -21.27 -3.32
N GLY A 99 5.31 -21.79 -4.53
CA GLY A 99 5.32 -23.21 -4.85
C GLY A 99 4.00 -23.96 -4.59
N GLY A 100 3.03 -23.34 -3.91
CA GLY A 100 1.69 -23.90 -3.73
C GLY A 100 0.82 -23.77 -4.97
N LYS A 101 -0.35 -24.44 -4.97
CA LYS A 101 -1.38 -24.28 -6.02
C LYS A 101 -2.58 -23.52 -5.48
N CYS A 102 -3.13 -22.62 -6.30
CA CYS A 102 -4.35 -21.87 -5.99
C CYS A 102 -5.26 -21.85 -7.23
N ASN A 103 -6.56 -21.96 -7.02
CA ASN A 103 -7.52 -21.68 -8.09
C ASN A 103 -7.32 -20.25 -8.58
N SER A 104 -7.23 -20.08 -9.89
CA SER A 104 -6.91 -18.81 -10.54
C SER A 104 -7.85 -18.59 -11.72
N ILE A 105 -8.23 -17.36 -11.95
CA ILE A 105 -8.93 -16.94 -13.16
C ILE A 105 -7.87 -16.67 -14.22
N ILE A 106 -8.00 -17.31 -15.37
CA ILE A 106 -7.10 -17.15 -16.52
C ILE A 106 -7.84 -16.35 -17.58
N ILE A 107 -7.28 -15.20 -17.96
CA ILE A 107 -7.81 -14.29 -18.96
C ILE A 107 -6.87 -14.29 -20.16
N GLU A 108 -7.40 -14.52 -21.35
CA GLU A 108 -6.68 -14.30 -22.60
C GLU A 108 -6.74 -12.80 -22.91
N ASN A 109 -5.60 -12.10 -22.69
CA ASN A 109 -5.45 -10.67 -22.91
C ASN A 109 -5.56 -10.35 -24.40
N ASP A 110 -6.48 -9.46 -24.78
CA ASP A 110 -6.67 -9.03 -26.16
C ASP A 110 -5.70 -7.90 -26.58
N GLY A 111 -4.99 -7.30 -25.63
CA GLY A 111 -4.05 -6.20 -25.88
C GLY A 111 -4.73 -4.84 -26.13
N GLU A 112 -6.06 -4.75 -26.01
CA GLU A 112 -6.80 -3.50 -26.24
C GLU A 112 -6.91 -2.65 -24.99
N PHE A 113 -6.78 -3.23 -23.80
CA PHE A 113 -6.86 -2.55 -22.49
C PHE A 113 -8.10 -1.67 -22.34
N LYS A 114 -9.25 -2.14 -22.83
CA LYS A 114 -10.53 -1.46 -22.60
C LYS A 114 -10.84 -1.43 -21.11
N GLU A 115 -11.14 -0.26 -20.59
CA GLU A 115 -11.32 -0.03 -19.16
C GLU A 115 -12.79 0.13 -18.78
N VAL A 116 -13.10 -0.16 -17.51
CA VAL A 116 -14.38 0.19 -16.91
C VAL A 116 -14.46 1.69 -16.69
N GLU A 117 -15.64 2.26 -16.87
CA GLU A 117 -15.90 3.63 -16.46
C GLU A 117 -15.95 3.74 -14.95
N TYR A 118 -15.41 4.84 -14.42
CA TYR A 118 -15.52 5.13 -13.01
C TYR A 118 -15.77 6.63 -12.74
N THR A 119 -16.25 6.95 -11.55
CA THR A 119 -16.56 8.32 -11.16
C THR A 119 -15.57 8.82 -10.12
N PRO A 120 -14.69 9.78 -10.48
CA PRO A 120 -13.81 10.45 -9.53
C PRO A 120 -14.61 11.13 -8.41
N MET A 121 -14.01 11.23 -7.22
CA MET A 121 -14.62 11.98 -6.11
C MET A 121 -13.61 12.98 -5.55
N LYS A 122 -14.10 14.18 -5.19
CA LYS A 122 -13.24 15.19 -4.57
C LYS A 122 -12.97 14.84 -3.11
N PHE A 123 -11.81 15.25 -2.63
CA PHE A 123 -11.40 15.00 -1.23
C PHE A 123 -12.42 15.55 -0.23
N GLU A 124 -13.03 16.72 -0.51
CA GLU A 124 -14.01 17.38 0.36
C GLU A 124 -15.25 16.53 0.57
N ASP A 125 -15.67 15.79 -0.46
CA ASP A 125 -16.89 14.97 -0.47
C ASP A 125 -16.71 13.59 0.20
N LEU A 126 -15.46 13.22 0.53
CA LEU A 126 -15.14 11.95 1.16
C LEU A 126 -15.55 11.95 2.64
N THR A 127 -16.48 11.07 3.01
CA THR A 127 -16.77 10.72 4.40
C THR A 127 -16.04 9.45 4.82
N LYS A 128 -15.92 9.17 6.11
CA LYS A 128 -15.32 7.94 6.64
C LYS A 128 -15.88 6.68 5.97
N ASP A 129 -17.20 6.57 5.90
CA ASP A 129 -17.88 5.39 5.36
C ASP A 129 -17.60 5.24 3.85
N VAL A 130 -17.64 6.35 3.10
CA VAL A 130 -17.31 6.37 1.68
C VAL A 130 -15.87 5.95 1.43
N ILE A 131 -14.91 6.43 2.24
CA ILE A 131 -13.50 6.04 2.14
C ILE A 131 -13.35 4.53 2.33
N LEU A 132 -13.90 3.99 3.42
CA LEU A 132 -13.82 2.56 3.73
C LEU A 132 -14.49 1.69 2.66
N GLU A 133 -15.64 2.11 2.15
CA GLU A 133 -16.34 1.41 1.08
C GLU A 133 -15.54 1.40 -0.22
N ARG A 134 -14.97 2.54 -0.64
CA ARG A 134 -14.14 2.63 -1.85
C ARG A 134 -12.87 1.79 -1.74
N ILE A 135 -12.17 1.84 -0.59
CA ILE A 135 -11.00 1.00 -0.34
C ILE A 135 -11.36 -0.49 -0.43
N LYS A 136 -12.50 -0.89 0.15
CA LYS A 136 -13.00 -2.26 0.10
C LYS A 136 -13.40 -2.67 -1.33
N ALA A 137 -14.16 -1.82 -2.01
CA ALA A 137 -14.59 -2.07 -3.39
C ALA A 137 -13.41 -2.23 -4.34
N ALA A 138 -12.40 -1.37 -4.21
CA ALA A 138 -11.16 -1.43 -5.00
C ALA A 138 -10.23 -2.60 -4.65
N GLY A 139 -10.50 -3.32 -3.57
CA GLY A 139 -9.67 -4.46 -3.15
C GLY A 139 -8.28 -4.09 -2.65
N VAL A 140 -8.12 -2.90 -2.03
CA VAL A 140 -6.82 -2.45 -1.53
C VAL A 140 -6.33 -3.35 -0.40
N VAL A 141 -5.14 -3.91 -0.58
CA VAL A 141 -4.44 -4.73 0.41
C VAL A 141 -3.08 -4.16 0.75
N GLY A 142 -2.50 -4.59 1.87
CA GLY A 142 -1.17 -4.15 2.30
C GLY A 142 -0.08 -4.62 1.34
N MET A 143 0.69 -3.71 0.74
CA MET A 143 1.69 -4.00 -0.29
C MET A 143 3.08 -4.27 0.27
N GLY A 144 3.34 -3.98 1.54
CA GLY A 144 4.63 -4.23 2.20
C GLY A 144 4.70 -5.54 2.99
N GLY A 145 3.78 -6.50 2.77
CA GLY A 145 3.75 -7.72 3.58
C GLY A 145 2.74 -8.76 3.12
N ALA A 146 1.93 -9.29 4.06
CA ALA A 146 1.03 -10.43 3.82
C ALA A 146 -0.25 -10.11 3.02
N GLY A 147 -0.40 -8.94 2.44
CA GLY A 147 -1.60 -8.56 1.72
C GLY A 147 -2.84 -8.45 2.63
N PHE A 148 -2.71 -7.87 3.83
CA PHE A 148 -3.84 -7.71 4.73
C PHE A 148 -4.82 -6.66 4.18
N PRO A 149 -6.16 -6.94 4.14
CA PRO A 149 -7.14 -6.00 3.60
C PRO A 149 -7.12 -4.66 4.32
N THR A 150 -6.92 -3.58 3.55
CA THR A 150 -6.69 -2.24 4.09
C THR A 150 -7.94 -1.66 4.78
N ASN A 151 -9.13 -1.93 4.24
CA ASN A 151 -10.39 -1.53 4.86
C ASN A 151 -10.58 -2.14 6.26
N VAL A 152 -10.15 -3.39 6.47
CA VAL A 152 -10.19 -4.07 7.77
C VAL A 152 -9.19 -3.43 8.73
N LYS A 153 -7.97 -3.14 8.25
CA LYS A 153 -6.91 -2.49 9.06
C LYS A 153 -7.31 -1.07 9.49
N LEU A 154 -8.05 -0.34 8.65
CA LEU A 154 -8.58 1.00 8.93
C LEU A 154 -9.90 1.00 9.71
N SER A 155 -10.41 -0.18 10.09
CA SER A 155 -11.61 -0.35 10.93
C SER A 155 -11.27 -1.10 12.23
N PRO A 156 -10.40 -0.54 13.09
CA PRO A 156 -10.06 -1.17 14.37
C PRO A 156 -11.27 -1.19 15.30
N LYS A 157 -11.24 -2.08 16.31
CA LYS A 157 -12.33 -2.20 17.29
C LYS A 157 -12.56 -0.91 18.10
N ASN A 158 -11.47 -0.18 18.38
CA ASN A 158 -11.47 1.07 19.15
C ASN A 158 -10.86 2.18 18.28
N PRO A 159 -11.60 2.75 17.32
CA PRO A 159 -11.06 3.78 16.42
C PRO A 159 -10.64 5.06 17.16
N GLU A 160 -11.27 5.37 18.28
CA GLU A 160 -10.94 6.50 19.16
C GLU A 160 -9.59 6.34 19.88
N ALA A 161 -9.02 5.13 19.91
CA ALA A 161 -7.70 4.89 20.49
C ALA A 161 -6.55 5.07 19.50
N ILE A 162 -6.84 5.36 18.24
CA ILE A 162 -5.82 5.52 17.21
C ILE A 162 -5.28 6.96 17.21
N ASP A 163 -4.02 7.10 17.62
CA ASP A 163 -3.31 8.38 17.66
C ASP A 163 -2.45 8.62 16.41
N TYR A 164 -2.00 7.54 15.75
CA TYR A 164 -1.04 7.66 14.65
C TYR A 164 -1.37 6.74 13.47
N ILE A 165 -1.33 7.30 12.26
CA ILE A 165 -1.19 6.55 11.02
C ILE A 165 0.25 6.75 10.53
N ILE A 166 1.00 5.66 10.45
CA ILE A 166 2.42 5.67 10.11
C ILE A 166 2.62 5.12 8.70
N VAL A 167 3.19 5.95 7.83
CA VAL A 167 3.63 5.53 6.49
C VAL A 167 5.02 4.95 6.61
N ASN A 168 5.15 3.68 6.27
CA ASN A 168 6.41 2.97 6.24
C ASN A 168 7.12 3.24 4.90
N GLY A 169 7.96 4.26 4.90
CA GLY A 169 8.89 4.59 3.82
C GLY A 169 10.34 4.24 4.15
N ALA A 170 10.56 3.38 5.17
CA ALA A 170 11.90 2.93 5.53
C ALA A 170 12.56 2.19 4.36
N GLU A 171 11.83 1.25 3.73
CA GLU A 171 12.34 0.44 2.62
C GLU A 171 13.72 -0.15 2.96
N CYS A 172 13.78 -0.79 4.14
CA CYS A 172 15.03 -1.35 4.67
C CYS A 172 15.47 -2.65 3.99
N GLU A 173 14.60 -3.26 3.18
CA GLU A 173 14.90 -4.49 2.45
C GLU A 173 15.95 -4.20 1.36
N PRO A 174 17.02 -5.01 1.25
CA PRO A 174 18.01 -4.86 0.19
C PRO A 174 17.41 -4.89 -1.21
N TYR A 175 18.02 -4.15 -2.12
CA TYR A 175 17.68 -4.01 -3.55
C TYR A 175 16.35 -3.30 -3.87
N LEU A 176 15.41 -3.20 -2.94
CA LEU A 176 14.13 -2.53 -3.19
C LEU A 176 14.30 -1.01 -3.24
N THR A 177 13.66 -0.37 -4.24
CA THR A 177 13.65 1.09 -4.45
C THR A 177 12.29 1.59 -4.93
N SER A 178 11.25 0.77 -4.93
CA SER A 178 9.90 1.12 -5.38
C SER A 178 9.27 2.22 -4.50
N ASP A 179 9.37 2.08 -3.18
CA ASP A 179 8.85 3.07 -2.24
C ASP A 179 9.61 4.39 -2.36
N TYR A 180 10.95 4.32 -2.49
CA TYR A 180 11.79 5.50 -2.72
C TYR A 180 11.37 6.25 -3.98
N ARG A 181 11.22 5.54 -5.10
CA ARG A 181 10.79 6.15 -6.36
C ARG A 181 9.37 6.73 -6.26
N ARG A 182 8.46 6.04 -5.60
CA ARG A 182 7.09 6.53 -5.36
C ARG A 182 7.09 7.84 -4.57
N LEU A 183 7.91 7.94 -3.52
CA LEU A 183 8.06 9.17 -2.73
C LEU A 183 8.64 10.33 -3.54
N LEU A 184 9.53 10.06 -4.51
CA LEU A 184 10.10 11.09 -5.38
C LEU A 184 9.12 11.55 -6.47
N GLU A 185 8.43 10.62 -7.11
CA GLU A 185 7.67 10.87 -8.34
C GLU A 185 6.19 11.21 -8.07
N GLU A 186 5.64 10.77 -6.92
CA GLU A 186 4.23 10.88 -6.61
C GLU A 186 3.97 11.38 -5.18
N SER A 187 4.86 12.25 -4.67
CA SER A 187 4.81 12.77 -3.30
C SER A 187 3.45 13.34 -2.91
N ASP A 188 2.85 14.15 -3.77
CA ASP A 188 1.55 14.80 -3.53
C ASP A 188 0.42 13.77 -3.35
N LYS A 189 0.45 12.69 -4.16
CA LYS A 189 -0.55 11.63 -4.08
C LYS A 189 -0.36 10.77 -2.83
N VAL A 190 0.89 10.54 -2.40
CA VAL A 190 1.17 9.85 -1.12
C VAL A 190 0.67 10.69 0.06
N VAL A 191 0.95 12.01 0.07
CA VAL A 191 0.43 12.91 1.11
C VAL A 191 -1.10 12.92 1.10
N MET A 192 -1.74 13.02 -0.07
CA MET A 192 -3.19 12.99 -0.18
C MET A 192 -3.77 11.64 0.31
N GLY A 193 -3.14 10.52 -0.01
CA GLY A 193 -3.55 9.20 0.50
C GLY A 193 -3.48 9.11 2.02
N LEU A 194 -2.44 9.68 2.64
CA LEU A 194 -2.35 9.77 4.09
C LEU A 194 -3.44 10.68 4.68
N LYS A 195 -3.72 11.84 4.07
CA LYS A 195 -4.83 12.73 4.49
C LYS A 195 -6.18 12.03 4.43
N ILE A 196 -6.42 11.25 3.37
CA ILE A 196 -7.65 10.43 3.23
C ILE A 196 -7.74 9.41 4.35
N ALA A 197 -6.65 8.70 4.67
CA ALA A 197 -6.63 7.75 5.76
C ALA A 197 -6.84 8.42 7.13
N LEU A 198 -6.24 9.60 7.35
CA LEU A 198 -6.45 10.40 8.58
C LEU A 198 -7.90 10.85 8.74
N LYS A 199 -8.62 11.15 7.65
CA LYS A 199 -10.03 11.57 7.69
C LYS A 199 -10.98 10.51 8.28
N ILE A 200 -10.52 9.26 8.43
CA ILE A 200 -11.26 8.18 9.08
C ILE A 200 -11.30 8.34 10.61
N PHE A 201 -10.31 9.05 11.19
CA PHE A 201 -10.08 9.16 12.63
C PHE A 201 -10.16 10.63 13.07
N ASP A 202 -10.73 10.87 14.28
CA ASP A 202 -11.05 12.23 14.73
C ASP A 202 -9.79 13.04 15.14
N HIS A 203 -8.72 12.39 15.59
CA HIS A 203 -7.54 13.07 16.16
C HIS A 203 -6.19 12.46 15.76
N ALA A 204 -6.19 11.43 14.92
CA ALA A 204 -4.96 10.77 14.54
C ALA A 204 -4.04 11.70 13.74
N LYS A 205 -2.74 11.56 13.98
CA LYS A 205 -1.68 12.27 13.25
C LYS A 205 -0.95 11.34 12.30
N GLY A 206 -0.47 11.90 11.19
CA GLY A 206 0.32 11.19 10.19
C GLY A 206 1.81 11.26 10.51
N ILE A 207 2.50 10.13 10.37
CA ILE A 207 3.95 10.07 10.43
C ILE A 207 4.45 9.39 9.17
N ILE A 208 5.40 9.99 8.45
CA ILE A 208 6.08 9.38 7.31
C ILE A 208 7.51 9.07 7.73
N GLY A 209 7.82 7.79 7.95
CA GLY A 209 9.15 7.34 8.35
C GLY A 209 9.99 6.95 7.15
N ILE A 210 11.14 7.62 6.93
CA ILE A 210 12.03 7.42 5.78
C ILE A 210 13.47 7.27 6.29
N GLU A 211 14.19 6.23 5.84
CA GLU A 211 15.59 6.05 6.22
C GLU A 211 16.50 7.13 5.64
N ASP A 212 17.54 7.49 6.41
CA ASP A 212 18.47 8.61 6.13
C ASP A 212 19.43 8.35 4.96
N ASN A 213 19.41 7.16 4.37
CA ASN A 213 20.04 6.88 3.07
C ASN A 213 19.21 7.41 1.88
N LYS A 214 18.06 8.04 2.13
CA LYS A 214 17.15 8.62 1.14
C LYS A 214 16.93 10.13 1.39
N PRO A 215 18.01 10.96 1.42
CA PRO A 215 17.90 12.39 1.80
C PRO A 215 16.99 13.19 0.86
N GLU A 216 16.95 12.85 -0.42
CA GLU A 216 16.10 13.54 -1.39
C GLU A 216 14.62 13.26 -1.14
N ALA A 217 14.23 12.01 -0.85
CA ALA A 217 12.86 11.67 -0.50
C ALA A 217 12.43 12.38 0.81
N ILE A 218 13.32 12.45 1.81
CA ILE A 218 13.05 13.20 3.05
C ILE A 218 12.76 14.65 2.73
N ARG A 219 13.60 15.32 1.92
CA ARG A 219 13.43 16.73 1.54
C ARG A 219 12.12 16.95 0.80
N ILE A 220 11.83 16.15 -0.24
CA ILE A 220 10.61 16.27 -1.04
C ILE A 220 9.37 16.08 -0.18
N MET A 221 9.36 15.05 0.68
CA MET A 221 8.21 14.79 1.56
C MET A 221 8.04 15.88 2.62
N GLN A 222 9.12 16.48 3.15
CA GLN A 222 9.03 17.62 4.06
C GLN A 222 8.46 18.86 3.35
N GLU A 223 8.82 19.09 2.11
CA GLU A 223 8.24 20.17 1.29
C GLU A 223 6.76 19.92 0.99
N ALA A 224 6.40 18.70 0.58
CA ALA A 224 5.02 18.33 0.30
C ALA A 224 4.09 18.37 1.52
N THR A 225 4.65 18.20 2.74
CA THR A 225 3.88 18.24 3.99
C THR A 225 3.99 19.58 4.74
N ALA A 226 4.67 20.56 4.19
CA ALA A 226 4.93 21.85 4.89
C ALA A 226 3.67 22.61 5.32
N SER A 227 2.56 22.43 4.60
CA SER A 227 1.24 23.02 4.92
C SER A 227 0.31 22.10 5.73
N GLU A 228 0.76 20.90 6.10
CA GLU A 228 -0.05 19.88 6.75
C GLU A 228 0.35 19.73 8.23
N PRO A 229 -0.30 20.47 9.16
CA PRO A 229 0.12 20.52 10.57
C PRO A 229 0.01 19.18 11.31
N ASP A 230 -0.80 18.26 10.82
CA ASP A 230 -1.02 16.93 11.40
C ASP A 230 -0.16 15.83 10.77
N ILE A 231 0.76 16.19 9.87
CA ILE A 231 1.67 15.23 9.22
C ILE A 231 3.13 15.60 9.50
N GLU A 232 3.90 14.64 10.01
CA GLU A 232 5.32 14.79 10.30
C GLU A 232 6.17 13.80 9.51
N VAL A 233 7.25 14.28 8.88
CA VAL A 233 8.26 13.42 8.25
C VAL A 233 9.40 13.16 9.24
N LYS A 234 9.63 11.89 9.57
CA LYS A 234 10.67 11.46 10.52
C LYS A 234 11.83 10.74 9.82
N PRO A 235 13.01 11.34 9.78
CA PRO A 235 14.22 10.65 9.35
C PRO A 235 14.57 9.51 10.31
N LEU A 236 14.72 8.29 9.76
CA LEU A 236 15.06 7.08 10.49
C LEU A 236 16.54 6.73 10.25
N LYS A 237 17.17 6.08 11.22
CA LYS A 237 18.51 5.53 11.02
C LYS A 237 18.46 4.34 10.06
N THR A 238 19.25 4.36 9.00
CA THR A 238 19.37 3.24 8.06
C THR A 238 19.89 1.99 8.74
N LYS A 239 19.08 0.93 8.79
CA LYS A 239 19.45 -0.44 9.25
C LYS A 239 18.32 -1.43 9.03
N TYR A 240 18.61 -2.70 9.11
CA TYR A 240 17.63 -3.78 8.99
C TYR A 240 17.27 -4.41 10.36
N PRO A 241 15.99 -4.65 10.70
CA PRO A 241 14.79 -4.28 9.97
C PRO A 241 14.13 -2.98 10.49
N GLN A 242 14.56 -1.81 10.01
CA GLN A 242 14.01 -0.51 10.44
C GLN A 242 12.53 -0.37 10.04
N GLY A 243 12.14 -0.94 8.88
CA GLY A 243 10.75 -0.97 8.41
C GLY A 243 9.89 -2.08 9.03
N GLY A 244 10.45 -2.93 9.88
CA GLY A 244 9.65 -3.89 10.65
C GLY A 244 8.61 -3.15 11.50
N GLU A 245 7.33 -3.52 11.42
CA GLU A 245 6.19 -2.75 11.96
C GLU A 245 6.42 -2.32 13.42
N ARG A 246 6.86 -3.23 14.29
CA ARG A 246 7.14 -2.92 15.72
C ARG A 246 8.34 -2.00 15.89
N SER A 247 9.39 -2.22 15.11
CA SER A 247 10.61 -1.40 15.12
C SER A 247 10.30 0.03 14.68
N LEU A 248 9.49 0.17 13.63
CA LEU A 248 9.06 1.45 13.08
C LEU A 248 8.19 2.22 14.09
N ILE A 249 7.19 1.57 14.69
CA ILE A 249 6.34 2.20 15.72
C ILE A 249 7.20 2.70 16.88
N TYR A 250 8.11 1.87 17.39
CA TYR A 250 9.01 2.30 18.47
C TYR A 250 9.90 3.47 18.05
N ALA A 251 10.50 3.39 16.86
CA ALA A 251 11.39 4.44 16.37
C ALA A 251 10.67 5.78 16.15
N THR A 252 9.41 5.75 15.73
CA THR A 252 8.66 6.97 15.38
C THR A 252 7.85 7.55 16.55
N THR A 253 7.35 6.71 17.48
CA THR A 253 6.44 7.12 18.54
C THR A 253 6.97 6.86 19.96
N GLY A 254 8.03 6.06 20.10
CA GLY A 254 8.51 5.58 21.41
C GLY A 254 7.64 4.49 22.04
N ARG A 255 6.53 4.09 21.40
CA ARG A 255 5.61 3.06 21.92
C ARG A 255 6.16 1.66 21.67
N ALA A 256 6.12 0.83 22.69
CA ALA A 256 6.57 -0.56 22.63
C ALA A 256 5.38 -1.50 22.43
N ILE A 257 5.53 -2.47 21.53
CA ILE A 257 4.53 -3.52 21.25
C ILE A 257 5.14 -4.88 21.59
N ASN A 258 4.51 -5.63 22.47
CA ASN A 258 4.93 -6.99 22.81
C ASN A 258 4.35 -8.01 21.80
N SER A 259 4.63 -9.31 22.01
CA SER A 259 4.23 -10.38 21.08
C SER A 259 2.72 -10.61 21.00
N SER A 260 1.96 -10.22 22.03
CA SER A 260 0.50 -10.42 22.10
C SER A 260 -0.31 -9.20 21.64
N MET A 261 0.35 -8.07 21.41
CA MET A 261 -0.30 -6.82 20.99
C MET A 261 -0.28 -6.67 19.46
N LEU A 262 -1.35 -6.09 18.94
CA LEU A 262 -1.42 -5.53 17.58
C LEU A 262 -0.98 -4.05 17.61
N PRO A 263 -0.56 -3.47 16.48
CA PRO A 263 -0.29 -2.03 16.37
C PRO A 263 -1.41 -1.13 16.88
N ALA A 264 -2.66 -1.49 16.61
CA ALA A 264 -3.84 -0.75 17.07
C ALA A 264 -3.96 -0.70 18.60
N ASP A 265 -3.47 -1.73 19.33
CA ASP A 265 -3.45 -1.73 20.80
C ASP A 265 -2.46 -0.69 21.37
N ALA A 266 -1.51 -0.26 20.53
CA ALA A 266 -0.59 0.84 20.84
C ALA A 266 -1.03 2.17 20.19
N GLY A 267 -2.27 2.27 19.74
CA GLY A 267 -2.81 3.46 19.08
C GLY A 267 -2.18 3.78 17.72
N CYS A 268 -1.64 2.78 17.03
CA CYS A 268 -0.94 2.96 15.76
C CYS A 268 -1.51 2.09 14.65
N ILE A 269 -1.58 2.65 13.44
CA ILE A 269 -1.83 1.89 12.21
C ILE A 269 -0.65 2.16 11.28
N VAL A 270 -0.05 1.10 10.72
CA VAL A 270 1.09 1.21 9.82
C VAL A 270 0.71 0.76 8.41
N HIS A 271 1.00 1.57 7.43
CA HIS A 271 0.84 1.22 6.00
C HIS A 271 2.14 1.46 5.24
N ASN A 272 2.41 0.62 4.26
CA ASN A 272 3.47 0.84 3.29
C ASN A 272 3.14 2.05 2.38
N VAL A 273 4.14 2.67 1.75
CA VAL A 273 3.99 3.81 0.84
C VAL A 273 3.00 3.52 -0.30
N ASP A 274 3.16 2.39 -1.00
CA ASP A 274 2.27 2.04 -2.12
C ASP A 274 0.85 1.71 -1.65
N THR A 275 0.67 1.21 -0.42
CA THR A 275 -0.68 1.04 0.17
C THR A 275 -1.36 2.39 0.37
N ILE A 276 -0.64 3.41 0.86
CA ILE A 276 -1.16 4.78 1.03
C ILE A 276 -1.46 5.41 -0.33
N PHE A 277 -0.58 5.23 -1.31
CA PHE A 277 -0.82 5.65 -2.69
C PHE A 277 -2.08 4.99 -3.28
N SER A 278 -2.28 3.71 -2.99
CA SER A 278 -3.47 2.95 -3.43
C SER A 278 -4.76 3.42 -2.74
N ILE A 279 -4.70 3.88 -1.49
CA ILE A 279 -5.82 4.56 -0.83
C ILE A 279 -6.21 5.82 -1.61
N TYR A 280 -5.23 6.64 -2.03
CA TYR A 280 -5.50 7.80 -2.88
C TYR A 280 -6.19 7.39 -4.19
N LEU A 281 -5.61 6.43 -4.91
CA LEU A 281 -6.17 5.97 -6.18
C LEU A 281 -7.62 5.48 -6.03
N SER A 282 -7.89 4.64 -5.03
CA SER A 282 -9.23 4.09 -4.80
C SER A 282 -10.27 5.13 -4.40
N ALA A 283 -9.86 6.14 -3.63
CA ALA A 283 -10.78 7.13 -3.08
C ALA A 283 -11.08 8.29 -4.05
N VAL A 284 -10.06 8.78 -4.77
CA VAL A 284 -10.16 10.05 -5.52
C VAL A 284 -10.09 9.86 -7.02
N SER A 285 -9.16 9.05 -7.53
CA SER A 285 -8.84 9.02 -8.97
C SER A 285 -9.14 7.71 -9.66
N TYR A 286 -9.32 6.60 -8.95
CA TYR A 286 -9.39 5.29 -9.57
C TYR A 286 -10.18 4.27 -8.75
N THR A 287 -10.89 3.36 -9.40
CA THR A 287 -11.80 2.43 -8.73
C THR A 287 -11.23 1.04 -8.50
N HIS A 288 -10.17 0.67 -9.18
CA HIS A 288 -9.62 -0.69 -9.07
C HIS A 288 -8.12 -0.68 -8.84
N LEU A 289 -7.67 -1.63 -8.09
CA LEU A 289 -6.26 -1.92 -7.89
C LEU A 289 -6.00 -3.35 -8.33
N THR A 290 -5.11 -3.48 -9.27
CA THR A 290 -4.60 -4.77 -9.68
C THR A 290 -3.19 -4.92 -9.12
N LEU A 291 -2.97 -5.93 -8.30
CA LEU A 291 -1.60 -6.32 -8.01
C LEU A 291 -0.99 -6.89 -9.29
N PRO A 292 0.24 -6.49 -9.63
CA PRO A 292 0.93 -7.13 -10.75
C PRO A 292 1.06 -8.62 -10.45
N THR A 293 0.39 -9.42 -11.25
CA THR A 293 0.48 -10.87 -11.23
C THR A 293 1.60 -11.29 -12.18
N ASN A 294 2.80 -11.37 -11.67
CA ASN A 294 3.92 -12.00 -12.37
C ASN A 294 4.07 -13.43 -11.95
#